data_49e2d41b9f80babb763caded98245f6d
#
_entry.id   49e2d41b9f80babb763caded98245f6d
#
_cell.length_a   1.000
_cell.length_b   1.000
_cell.length_c   1.000
_cell.angle_alpha   90.00
_cell.angle_beta   90.00
_cell.angle_gamma   90.00
#
_symmetry.space_group_name_H-M   'P 1'
#
loop_
_entity.id
_entity.type
_entity.pdbx_description
1 polymer ?
#
loop_
_entity_poly.entity_id
_entity_poly.type
_entity_poly.pdbx_seq_one_letter_code
_entity_poly.pdbx_strand_id
1 'polypeptide(L)'
;LAVCNLLAGHQATPQTISLPSLMAYLKRAHTTFLDITLPKIRHRLIEAINYTDTDDVSFQLIKFYDDYVVEVRRHMEHENNTVFAYVDGLIEGRVDDKFSISRFSVNHSHMTTKLNELKDIFIYHYCRKDNARLSAALFDIMMCERDLMTHFDVESRLFVPAVQQLENTLRSQLGTTDEDADEPDADHTPDILGEREKEIISCIARGMANKEIADTLCLSVHTVATHRRNISAKLGIHSTAGLIIFAIIHHLVDPSTVKPR
;
A
#
# COMPACT_ATOMS: atom_id res chain seq x y z
N LEU A 1 -6.34 16.33 17.76
CA LEU A 1 -6.74 17.47 16.93
C LEU A 1 -6.25 17.29 15.48
N ALA A 2 -4.94 16.99 15.22
CA ALA A 2 -4.38 16.80 13.86
C ALA A 2 -5.11 15.71 13.07
N VAL A 3 -5.36 14.55 13.68
CA VAL A 3 -6.14 13.46 13.06
C VAL A 3 -7.56 13.90 12.75
N CYS A 4 -8.23 14.60 13.68
CA CYS A 4 -9.59 15.11 13.45
C CYS A 4 -9.63 16.13 12.30
N ASN A 5 -8.62 17.00 12.19
CA ASN A 5 -8.51 17.96 11.09
C ASN A 5 -8.30 17.25 9.75
N LEU A 6 -7.43 16.23 9.71
CA LEU A 6 -7.22 15.43 8.50
C LEU A 6 -8.52 14.76 8.04
N LEU A 7 -9.25 14.14 8.98
CA LEU A 7 -10.54 13.49 8.71
C LEU A 7 -11.63 14.47 8.24
N ALA A 8 -11.55 15.73 8.68
CA ALA A 8 -12.43 16.81 8.24
C ALA A 8 -11.99 17.47 6.91
N GLY A 9 -10.94 16.97 6.26
CA GLY A 9 -10.40 17.53 5.02
C GLY A 9 -9.62 18.83 5.20
N HIS A 10 -9.22 19.18 6.42
CA HIS A 10 -8.39 20.35 6.70
C HIS A 10 -6.91 20.00 6.61
N GLN A 11 -6.09 20.95 6.17
CA GLN A 11 -4.63 20.76 6.19
C GLN A 11 -4.13 20.72 7.64
N ALA A 12 -3.55 19.58 8.02
CA ALA A 12 -2.86 19.45 9.30
C ALA A 12 -1.42 19.94 9.14
N THR A 13 -1.02 20.93 9.94
CA THR A 13 0.38 21.37 9.97
C THR A 13 1.21 20.41 10.80
N PRO A 14 2.34 19.89 10.30
CA PRO A 14 3.20 18.91 11.00
C PRO A 14 3.75 19.40 12.35
N GLN A 15 3.83 20.71 12.56
CA GLN A 15 4.54 21.35 13.67
C GLN A 15 3.91 21.15 15.07
N THR A 16 2.73 20.54 15.18
CA THR A 16 2.03 20.37 16.47
C THR A 16 1.67 18.92 16.78
N ILE A 17 2.28 17.95 16.11
CA ILE A 17 1.92 16.53 16.27
C ILE A 17 2.77 15.90 17.35
N SER A 18 2.13 15.40 18.41
CA SER A 18 2.78 14.54 19.39
C SER A 18 2.96 13.14 18.81
N LEU A 19 4.19 12.78 18.42
CA LEU A 19 4.51 11.44 17.90
C LEU A 19 4.06 10.31 18.84
N PRO A 20 4.33 10.37 20.18
CA PRO A 20 3.85 9.33 21.09
C PRO A 20 2.33 9.16 21.07
N SER A 21 1.58 10.27 20.99
CA SER A 21 0.12 10.23 20.92
C SER A 21 -0.39 9.65 19.61
N LEU A 22 0.29 9.97 18.50
CA LEU A 22 -0.05 9.46 17.18
C LEU A 22 0.25 7.96 17.07
N MET A 23 1.39 7.51 17.59
CA MET A 23 1.73 6.09 17.69
C MET A 23 0.73 5.32 18.55
N ALA A 24 0.32 5.87 19.68
CA ALA A 24 -0.70 5.25 20.53
C ALA A 24 -2.07 5.15 19.83
N TYR A 25 -2.39 6.11 18.97
CA TYR A 25 -3.59 6.05 18.11
C TYR A 25 -3.47 4.93 17.07
N LEU A 26 -2.36 4.87 16.33
CA LEU A 26 -2.11 3.84 15.30
C LEU A 26 -2.10 2.43 15.91
N LYS A 27 -1.38 2.22 17.02
CA LYS A 27 -1.37 0.92 17.73
C LYS A 27 -2.77 0.47 18.17
N ARG A 28 -3.64 1.41 18.63
CA ARG A 28 -5.03 1.09 18.95
C ARG A 28 -5.84 0.75 17.71
N ALA A 29 -5.62 1.44 16.60
CA ALA A 29 -6.26 1.12 15.34
C ALA A 29 -5.91 -0.30 14.89
N HIS A 30 -4.62 -0.69 14.95
CA HIS A 30 -4.18 -2.06 14.65
C HIS A 30 -4.92 -3.11 15.51
N THR A 31 -4.96 -2.90 16.83
CA THR A 31 -5.70 -3.80 17.73
C THR A 31 -7.18 -3.88 17.37
N THR A 32 -7.81 -2.74 17.06
CA THR A 32 -9.23 -2.70 16.67
C THR A 32 -9.46 -3.47 15.37
N PHE A 33 -8.60 -3.29 14.37
CA PHE A 33 -8.70 -4.02 13.10
C PHE A 33 -8.52 -5.52 13.30
N LEU A 34 -7.41 -5.92 13.95
CA LEU A 34 -6.99 -7.32 14.03
C LEU A 34 -7.85 -8.15 14.99
N ASP A 35 -8.30 -7.58 16.09
CA ASP A 35 -8.95 -8.32 17.16
C ASP A 35 -10.46 -8.14 17.20
N ILE A 36 -11.00 -7.11 16.55
CA ILE A 36 -12.43 -6.80 16.58
C ILE A 36 -13.03 -6.81 15.17
N THR A 37 -12.54 -5.92 14.28
CA THR A 37 -13.21 -5.65 13.00
C THR A 37 -13.10 -6.84 12.06
N LEU A 38 -11.88 -7.33 11.80
CA LEU A 38 -11.67 -8.43 10.87
C LEU A 38 -12.29 -9.75 11.36
N PRO A 39 -12.19 -10.16 12.64
CA PRO A 39 -12.89 -11.35 13.13
C PRO A 39 -14.42 -11.24 13.03
N LYS A 40 -14.98 -10.05 13.30
CA LYS A 40 -16.43 -9.81 13.16
C LYS A 40 -16.91 -9.98 11.72
N ILE A 41 -16.18 -9.43 10.76
CA ILE A 41 -16.51 -9.58 9.33
C ILE A 41 -16.45 -11.06 8.94
N ARG A 42 -15.40 -11.78 9.35
CA ARG A 42 -15.27 -13.22 9.10
C ARG A 42 -16.47 -14.01 9.61
N HIS A 43 -16.89 -13.74 10.84
CA HIS A 43 -18.05 -14.39 11.44
C HIS A 43 -19.32 -14.16 10.63
N ARG A 44 -19.59 -12.91 10.24
CA ARG A 44 -20.74 -12.56 9.40
C ARG A 44 -20.71 -13.18 8.02
N LEU A 45 -19.51 -13.30 7.43
CA LEU A 45 -19.33 -13.98 6.16
C LEU A 45 -19.71 -15.46 6.26
N ILE A 46 -19.25 -16.15 7.28
CA ILE A 46 -19.59 -17.57 7.54
C ILE A 46 -21.10 -17.71 7.77
N GLU A 47 -21.71 -16.86 8.56
CA GLU A 47 -23.15 -16.88 8.77
C GLU A 47 -23.95 -16.66 7.49
N ALA A 48 -23.52 -15.71 6.64
CA ALA A 48 -24.18 -15.41 5.38
C ALA A 48 -24.07 -16.58 4.37
N ILE A 49 -22.92 -17.25 4.33
CA ILE A 49 -22.65 -18.38 3.44
C ILE A 49 -23.42 -19.62 3.86
N ASN A 50 -23.47 -19.95 5.16
CA ASN A 50 -24.18 -21.13 5.66
C ASN A 50 -25.70 -21.11 5.38
N TYR A 51 -26.29 -19.96 5.01
CA TYR A 51 -27.70 -19.82 4.63
C TYR A 51 -27.93 -19.93 3.11
N THR A 52 -26.88 -19.95 2.32
CA THR A 52 -26.95 -20.23 0.88
C THR A 52 -26.40 -21.63 0.64
N ASP A 53 -26.94 -22.35 -0.35
CA ASP A 53 -26.38 -23.68 -0.70
C ASP A 53 -24.86 -23.59 -0.81
N THR A 54 -24.17 -24.42 -0.03
CA THR A 54 -22.70 -24.50 0.02
C THR A 54 -22.20 -24.97 -1.34
N ASP A 55 -21.65 -24.06 -2.12
CA ASP A 55 -20.91 -24.36 -3.34
C ASP A 55 -19.40 -24.11 -3.14
N ASP A 56 -18.59 -24.59 -4.07
CA ASP A 56 -17.13 -24.43 -4.05
C ASP A 56 -16.71 -22.95 -4.01
N VAL A 57 -17.53 -22.03 -4.49
CA VAL A 57 -17.28 -20.59 -4.52
C VAL A 57 -17.34 -20.01 -3.10
N SER A 58 -18.26 -20.50 -2.27
CA SER A 58 -18.41 -20.06 -0.87
C SER A 58 -17.15 -20.35 -0.04
N PHE A 59 -16.57 -21.52 -0.24
CA PHE A 59 -15.31 -21.90 0.45
C PHE A 59 -14.13 -21.06 -0.02
N GLN A 60 -14.04 -20.81 -1.33
CA GLN A 60 -12.96 -19.98 -1.89
C GLN A 60 -13.04 -18.53 -1.40
N LEU A 61 -14.25 -18.01 -1.22
CA LEU A 61 -14.45 -16.67 -0.68
C LEU A 61 -13.93 -16.51 0.74
N ILE A 62 -14.24 -17.46 1.64
CA ILE A 62 -13.71 -17.44 3.01
C ILE A 62 -12.19 -17.55 2.99
N LYS A 63 -11.64 -18.44 2.17
CA LYS A 63 -10.20 -18.57 2.02
C LYS A 63 -9.55 -17.28 1.55
N PHE A 64 -10.12 -16.62 0.54
CA PHE A 64 -9.63 -15.33 0.05
C PHE A 64 -9.64 -14.27 1.15
N TYR A 65 -10.72 -14.22 1.93
CA TYR A 65 -10.80 -13.33 3.08
C TYR A 65 -9.74 -13.65 4.15
N ASP A 66 -9.55 -14.93 4.48
CA ASP A 66 -8.54 -15.36 5.46
C ASP A 66 -7.11 -15.01 4.98
N ASP A 67 -6.80 -15.20 3.70
CA ASP A 67 -5.52 -14.79 3.09
C ASP A 67 -5.32 -13.26 3.17
N TYR A 68 -6.38 -12.47 2.97
CA TYR A 68 -6.37 -11.02 3.16
C TYR A 68 -6.07 -10.64 4.62
N VAL A 69 -6.74 -11.28 5.58
CA VAL A 69 -6.51 -11.03 7.02
C VAL A 69 -5.06 -11.33 7.43
N VAL A 70 -4.48 -12.40 6.91
CA VAL A 70 -3.06 -12.74 7.15
C VAL A 70 -2.12 -11.63 6.64
N GLU A 71 -2.42 -11.04 5.50
CA GLU A 71 -1.63 -9.96 4.91
C GLU A 71 -1.72 -8.67 5.73
N VAL A 72 -2.93 -8.26 6.11
CA VAL A 72 -3.15 -7.09 6.97
C VAL A 72 -2.46 -7.28 8.32
N ARG A 73 -2.56 -8.46 8.92
CA ARG A 73 -1.89 -8.80 10.19
C ARG A 73 -0.38 -8.66 10.06
N ARG A 74 0.24 -9.23 9.03
CA ARG A 74 1.68 -9.16 8.81
C ARG A 74 2.16 -7.73 8.67
N HIS A 75 1.40 -6.90 7.95
CA HIS A 75 1.70 -5.49 7.77
C HIS A 75 1.67 -4.74 9.11
N MET A 76 0.59 -4.80 9.85
CA MET A 76 0.42 -4.12 11.13
C MET A 76 1.40 -4.62 12.21
N GLU A 77 1.74 -5.93 12.22
CA GLU A 77 2.75 -6.49 13.10
C GLU A 77 4.17 -6.00 12.73
N HIS A 78 4.47 -5.87 11.44
CA HIS A 78 5.74 -5.29 11.00
C HIS A 78 5.86 -3.83 11.46
N GLU A 79 4.83 -3.03 11.34
CA GLU A 79 4.81 -1.66 11.84
C GLU A 79 4.99 -1.60 13.36
N ASN A 80 4.21 -2.38 14.08
CA ASN A 80 4.31 -2.43 15.55
C ASN A 80 5.70 -2.81 16.05
N ASN A 81 6.34 -3.80 15.42
CA ASN A 81 7.59 -4.39 15.89
C ASN A 81 8.84 -3.70 15.34
N THR A 82 8.77 -3.09 14.17
CA THR A 82 9.92 -2.51 13.48
C THR A 82 9.83 -0.99 13.46
N VAL A 83 8.76 -0.46 12.86
CA VAL A 83 8.64 0.99 12.62
C VAL A 83 8.45 1.75 13.92
N PHE A 84 7.50 1.34 14.75
CA PHE A 84 7.24 2.02 16.00
C PHE A 84 8.37 1.84 17.02
N ALA A 85 9.08 0.69 17.01
CA ALA A 85 10.26 0.51 17.82
C ALA A 85 11.42 1.45 17.39
N TYR A 86 11.59 1.64 16.09
CA TYR A 86 12.53 2.64 15.56
C TYR A 86 12.17 4.06 16.01
N VAL A 87 10.91 4.44 15.89
CA VAL A 87 10.44 5.78 16.31
C VAL A 87 10.56 5.99 17.81
N ASP A 88 10.30 4.96 18.63
CA ASP A 88 10.55 5.02 20.07
C ASP A 88 12.05 5.30 20.34
N GLY A 89 12.96 4.66 19.57
CA GLY A 89 14.41 4.98 19.63
C GLY A 89 14.74 6.41 19.26
N LEU A 90 14.14 6.96 18.20
CA LEU A 90 14.32 8.35 17.81
C LEU A 90 13.83 9.33 18.89
N ILE A 91 12.69 9.06 19.53
CA ILE A 91 12.17 9.88 20.64
C ILE A 91 13.15 9.90 21.81
N GLU A 92 13.86 8.81 22.05
CA GLU A 92 14.93 8.71 23.06
C GLU A 92 16.29 9.31 22.60
N GLY A 93 16.36 9.89 21.38
CA GLY A 93 17.57 10.48 20.82
C GLY A 93 18.55 9.48 20.19
N ARG A 94 18.13 8.25 19.94
CA ARG A 94 18.94 7.21 19.28
C ARG A 94 18.64 7.18 17.79
N VAL A 95 19.62 7.42 16.95
CA VAL A 95 19.52 7.31 15.49
C VAL A 95 20.13 5.98 15.07
N ASP A 96 19.42 5.21 14.24
CA ASP A 96 19.94 4.00 13.61
C ASP A 96 20.34 4.33 12.16
N ASP A 97 21.64 4.22 11.84
CA ASP A 97 22.16 4.50 10.49
C ASP A 97 21.71 3.48 9.44
N LYS A 98 21.20 2.32 9.86
CA LYS A 98 20.74 1.25 8.96
C LYS A 98 19.28 1.38 8.57
N PHE A 99 18.50 2.14 9.33
CA PHE A 99 17.07 2.34 9.10
C PHE A 99 16.76 3.82 8.90
N SER A 100 15.88 4.13 7.97
CA SER A 100 15.31 5.47 7.80
C SER A 100 13.83 5.32 7.45
N ILE A 101 13.01 6.22 8.00
CA ILE A 101 11.57 6.22 7.72
C ILE A 101 11.27 6.47 6.24
N SER A 102 12.16 7.15 5.50
CA SER A 102 12.02 7.38 4.06
C SER A 102 12.10 6.08 3.24
N ARG A 103 12.77 5.03 3.77
CA ARG A 103 12.79 3.68 3.17
C ARG A 103 11.54 2.88 3.50
N PHE A 104 10.79 3.32 4.48
CA PHE A 104 9.47 2.81 4.81
C PHE A 104 8.43 3.38 3.84
N SER A 105 8.57 3.01 2.56
CA SER A 105 7.55 3.27 1.56
C SER A 105 6.43 2.27 1.75
N VAL A 106 5.39 2.68 2.44
CA VAL A 106 4.25 1.82 2.72
C VAL A 106 3.45 1.62 1.45
N ASN A 107 3.58 0.44 0.86
CA ASN A 107 2.77 0.07 -0.30
C ASN A 107 1.42 -0.50 0.15
N HIS A 108 0.49 0.37 0.51
CA HIS A 108 -0.88 0.02 0.89
C HIS A 108 -1.76 -0.40 -0.30
N SER A 109 -1.30 -0.18 -1.54
CA SER A 109 -2.09 -0.43 -2.75
C SER A 109 -2.51 -1.90 -2.90
N HIS A 110 -1.66 -2.83 -2.47
CA HIS A 110 -1.95 -4.26 -2.56
C HIS A 110 -3.11 -4.68 -1.64
N MET A 111 -3.16 -4.15 -0.42
CA MET A 111 -4.24 -4.46 0.53
C MET A 111 -5.58 -3.86 0.08
N THR A 112 -5.58 -2.65 -0.46
CA THR A 112 -6.78 -2.03 -1.01
C THR A 112 -7.27 -2.74 -2.27
N THR A 113 -6.36 -3.19 -3.15
CA THR A 113 -6.70 -3.96 -4.35
C THR A 113 -7.38 -5.28 -3.99
N LYS A 114 -6.83 -6.04 -3.04
CA LYS A 114 -7.44 -7.31 -2.59
C LYS A 114 -8.83 -7.12 -1.99
N LEU A 115 -9.02 -6.03 -1.22
CA LEU A 115 -10.33 -5.76 -0.64
C LEU A 115 -11.36 -5.36 -1.71
N ASN A 116 -10.92 -4.65 -2.77
CA ASN A 116 -11.76 -4.38 -3.94
C ASN A 116 -12.13 -5.66 -4.70
N GLU A 117 -11.16 -6.54 -4.95
CA GLU A 117 -11.42 -7.84 -5.57
C GLU A 117 -12.43 -8.66 -4.76
N LEU A 118 -12.32 -8.66 -3.43
CA LEU A 118 -13.29 -9.31 -2.55
C LEU A 118 -14.69 -8.72 -2.72
N LYS A 119 -14.83 -7.39 -2.74
CA LYS A 119 -16.12 -6.72 -2.97
C LYS A 119 -16.71 -7.08 -4.34
N ASP A 120 -15.89 -7.10 -5.38
CA ASP A 120 -16.33 -7.43 -6.72
C ASP A 120 -16.86 -8.87 -6.80
N ILE A 121 -16.18 -9.84 -6.18
CA ILE A 121 -16.65 -11.22 -6.07
C ILE A 121 -18.04 -11.25 -5.40
N PHE A 122 -18.21 -10.50 -4.30
CA PHE A 122 -19.50 -10.41 -3.62
C PHE A 122 -20.60 -9.82 -4.51
N ILE A 123 -20.33 -8.70 -5.15
CA ILE A 123 -21.31 -7.98 -5.98
C ILE A 123 -21.70 -8.82 -7.18
N TYR A 124 -20.76 -9.43 -7.89
CA TYR A 124 -21.04 -10.13 -9.14
C TYR A 124 -21.59 -11.54 -8.94
N HIS A 125 -21.18 -12.25 -7.88
CA HIS A 125 -21.56 -13.66 -7.70
C HIS A 125 -22.70 -13.88 -6.70
N TYR A 126 -22.87 -12.98 -5.72
CA TYR A 126 -23.81 -13.17 -4.62
C TYR A 126 -25.01 -12.21 -4.60
N CYS A 127 -24.97 -11.06 -5.27
CA CYS A 127 -26.08 -10.08 -5.29
C CYS A 127 -27.37 -10.59 -5.94
N ARG A 128 -27.35 -11.73 -6.61
CA ARG A 128 -28.53 -12.32 -7.25
C ARG A 128 -29.45 -13.08 -6.29
N LYS A 129 -28.98 -13.37 -5.09
CA LYS A 129 -29.79 -14.04 -4.04
C LYS A 129 -30.11 -12.95 -3.01
N ASP A 130 -31.40 -12.59 -2.89
CA ASP A 130 -31.89 -11.63 -1.90
C ASP A 130 -31.55 -12.12 -0.48
N ASN A 131 -30.38 -11.75 0.01
CA ASN A 131 -29.84 -12.19 1.28
C ASN A 131 -29.38 -10.98 2.11
N ALA A 132 -30.24 -10.55 3.04
CA ALA A 132 -29.96 -9.44 3.94
C ALA A 132 -28.66 -9.62 4.76
N ARG A 133 -28.28 -10.87 5.07
CA ARG A 133 -27.03 -11.16 5.82
C ARG A 133 -25.81 -10.92 4.96
N LEU A 134 -25.88 -11.27 3.68
CA LEU A 134 -24.80 -11.02 2.75
C LEU A 134 -24.60 -9.53 2.49
N SER A 135 -25.71 -8.78 2.36
CA SER A 135 -25.68 -7.32 2.25
C SER A 135 -25.07 -6.67 3.48
N ALA A 136 -25.35 -7.19 4.69
CA ALA A 136 -24.75 -6.71 5.92
C ALA A 136 -23.24 -7.01 6.01
N ALA A 137 -22.80 -8.19 5.56
CA ALA A 137 -21.38 -8.53 5.49
C ALA A 137 -20.62 -7.63 4.49
N LEU A 138 -21.21 -7.39 3.32
CA LEU A 138 -20.65 -6.47 2.32
C LEU A 138 -20.55 -5.05 2.86
N PHE A 139 -21.55 -4.57 3.58
CA PHE A 139 -21.51 -3.27 4.21
C PHE A 139 -20.37 -3.17 5.25
N ASP A 140 -20.18 -4.19 6.10
CA ASP A 140 -19.06 -4.21 7.04
C ASP A 140 -17.69 -4.20 6.32
N ILE A 141 -17.54 -4.91 5.19
CA ILE A 141 -16.34 -4.88 4.36
C ILE A 141 -16.08 -3.47 3.82
N MET A 142 -17.11 -2.81 3.28
CA MET A 142 -16.98 -1.42 2.77
C MET A 142 -16.62 -0.42 3.87
N MET A 143 -17.17 -0.60 5.07
CA MET A 143 -16.82 0.24 6.21
C MET A 143 -15.38 0.00 6.67
N CYS A 144 -14.95 -1.27 6.74
CA CYS A 144 -13.58 -1.65 7.06
C CYS A 144 -12.57 -1.07 6.05
N GLU A 145 -12.89 -1.11 4.75
CA GLU A 145 -12.08 -0.50 3.71
C GLU A 145 -11.89 1.01 3.95
N ARG A 146 -12.98 1.72 4.20
CA ARG A 146 -12.92 3.17 4.46
C ARG A 146 -12.07 3.49 5.70
N ASP A 147 -12.24 2.71 6.76
CA ASP A 147 -11.49 2.90 7.99
C ASP A 147 -10.00 2.59 7.79
N LEU A 148 -9.67 1.56 7.00
CA LEU A 148 -8.30 1.21 6.64
C LEU A 148 -7.65 2.28 5.75
N MET A 149 -8.37 2.81 4.76
CA MET A 149 -7.90 3.94 3.94
C MET A 149 -7.60 5.17 4.78
N THR A 150 -8.49 5.47 5.74
CA THR A 150 -8.28 6.55 6.71
C THR A 150 -7.02 6.33 7.57
N HIS A 151 -6.78 5.10 8.01
CA HIS A 151 -5.58 4.73 8.74
C HIS A 151 -4.31 4.99 7.91
N PHE A 152 -4.28 4.55 6.65
CA PHE A 152 -3.18 4.80 5.72
C PHE A 152 -2.96 6.29 5.42
N ASP A 153 -4.03 7.08 5.34
CA ASP A 153 -3.93 8.54 5.21
C ASP A 153 -3.28 9.19 6.44
N VAL A 154 -3.61 8.72 7.66
CA VAL A 154 -2.97 9.19 8.89
C VAL A 154 -1.48 8.85 8.90
N GLU A 155 -1.12 7.66 8.49
CA GLU A 155 0.30 7.25 8.39
C GLU A 155 1.07 8.09 7.39
N SER A 156 0.58 8.16 6.16
CA SER A 156 1.30 8.83 5.06
C SER A 156 1.37 10.34 5.22
N ARG A 157 0.31 10.98 5.72
CA ARG A 157 0.20 12.44 5.78
C ARG A 157 0.58 13.04 7.13
N LEU A 158 0.56 12.28 8.20
CA LEU A 158 0.89 12.79 9.55
C LEU A 158 2.09 12.07 10.15
N PHE A 159 2.07 10.73 10.19
CA PHE A 159 3.08 9.96 10.91
C PHE A 159 4.45 10.02 10.21
N VAL A 160 4.52 9.61 8.95
CA VAL A 160 5.78 9.59 8.20
C VAL A 160 6.45 10.95 8.15
N PRO A 161 5.77 12.07 7.78
CA PRO A 161 6.39 13.40 7.78
C PRO A 161 6.87 13.86 9.15
N ALA A 162 6.13 13.54 10.24
CA ALA A 162 6.53 13.91 11.59
C ALA A 162 7.78 13.15 12.05
N VAL A 163 7.90 11.86 11.69
CA VAL A 163 9.10 11.05 11.97
C VAL A 163 10.29 11.54 11.15
N GLN A 164 10.10 11.85 9.86
CA GLN A 164 11.16 12.42 9.01
C GLN A 164 11.72 13.72 9.60
N GLN A 165 10.86 14.60 10.09
CA GLN A 165 11.28 15.84 10.70
C GLN A 165 12.12 15.59 11.98
N LEU A 166 11.72 14.65 12.83
CA LEU A 166 12.48 14.26 14.03
C LEU A 166 13.82 13.64 13.63
N GLU A 167 13.83 12.72 12.67
CA GLU A 167 15.04 12.06 12.17
C GLU A 167 16.06 13.08 11.65
N ASN A 168 15.64 14.01 10.79
CA ASN A 168 16.50 15.07 10.25
C ASN A 168 17.04 15.98 11.34
N THR A 169 16.22 16.32 12.33
CA THR A 169 16.65 17.16 13.46
C THR A 169 17.75 16.47 14.28
N LEU A 170 17.58 15.18 14.58
CA LEU A 170 18.56 14.41 15.35
C LEU A 170 19.86 14.20 14.57
N ARG A 171 19.80 13.88 13.27
CA ARG A 171 20.99 13.75 12.42
C ARG A 171 21.77 15.05 12.34
N SER A 172 21.11 16.19 12.19
CA SER A 172 21.76 17.50 12.20
C SER A 172 22.43 17.83 13.54
N GLN A 173 21.86 17.39 14.66
CA GLN A 173 22.44 17.60 16.01
C GLN A 173 23.64 16.69 16.27
N LEU A 174 23.69 15.51 15.69
CA LEU A 174 24.80 14.55 15.84
C LEU A 174 25.97 14.83 14.90
N GLY A 175 25.89 15.84 14.02
CA GLY A 175 26.96 16.21 13.09
C GLY A 175 27.20 15.17 11.98
N THR A 176 26.33 14.19 11.82
CA THR A 176 26.32 13.28 10.69
C THR A 176 25.57 13.95 9.53
N THR A 177 26.23 14.93 8.89
CA THR A 177 25.79 15.37 7.57
C THR A 177 26.21 14.29 6.60
N ASP A 178 25.25 13.56 6.05
CA ASP A 178 25.46 12.81 4.82
C ASP A 178 25.83 13.83 3.74
N GLU A 179 27.14 13.96 3.43
CA GLU A 179 27.62 14.80 2.31
C GLU A 179 27.26 14.22 0.94
N ASP A 180 26.40 13.20 0.89
CA ASP A 180 25.80 12.61 -0.32
C ASP A 180 24.29 12.79 -0.41
N ALA A 181 23.71 13.76 0.31
CA ALA A 181 22.34 14.17 0.06
C ALA A 181 22.36 15.21 -1.06
N ASP A 182 22.15 14.78 -2.30
CA ASP A 182 21.79 15.62 -3.42
C ASP A 182 20.74 16.65 -2.97
N GLU A 183 21.01 17.93 -3.25
CA GLU A 183 20.06 19.03 -3.00
C GLU A 183 18.72 18.67 -3.65
N PRO A 184 17.59 18.96 -3.00
CA PRO A 184 16.28 18.77 -3.63
C PRO A 184 16.12 19.82 -4.73
N ASP A 185 16.43 19.42 -5.95
CA ASP A 185 16.04 20.15 -7.14
C ASP A 185 14.51 20.15 -7.20
N ALA A 186 13.92 21.31 -7.09
CA ALA A 186 12.48 21.53 -7.04
C ALA A 186 11.90 21.24 -8.43
N ASP A 187 11.69 20.01 -8.77
CA ASP A 187 10.75 19.51 -9.80
C ASP A 187 10.95 18.00 -10.13
N HIS A 188 11.33 17.15 -9.15
CA HIS A 188 11.43 15.72 -9.43
C HIS A 188 10.57 14.92 -8.44
N THR A 189 9.52 14.30 -8.98
CA THR A 189 8.93 13.09 -8.40
C THR A 189 10.07 12.11 -8.07
N PRO A 190 10.11 11.49 -6.85
CA PRO A 190 11.19 10.59 -6.49
C PRO A 190 11.29 9.47 -7.54
N ASP A 191 12.49 9.26 -8.05
CA ASP A 191 12.80 8.29 -9.09
C ASP A 191 12.74 6.87 -8.50
N ILE A 192 11.51 6.38 -8.27
CA ILE A 192 11.22 5.05 -7.71
C ILE A 192 11.77 3.95 -8.62
N LEU A 193 11.96 4.28 -9.91
CA LEU A 193 12.38 3.34 -10.96
C LEU A 193 13.75 3.72 -11.50
N GLY A 194 14.66 2.75 -11.52
CA GLY A 194 15.91 2.90 -12.25
C GLY A 194 15.70 3.03 -13.76
N GLU A 195 16.64 3.64 -14.47
CA GLU A 195 16.57 3.86 -15.94
C GLU A 195 16.21 2.58 -16.70
N ARG A 196 16.77 1.43 -16.28
CA ARG A 196 16.48 0.13 -16.90
C ARG A 196 15.04 -0.32 -16.70
N GLU A 197 14.44 0.01 -15.56
CA GLU A 197 13.04 -0.29 -15.27
C GLU A 197 12.09 0.59 -16.09
N LYS A 198 12.45 1.85 -16.30
CA LYS A 198 11.72 2.78 -17.17
C LYS A 198 11.74 2.32 -18.63
N GLU A 199 12.89 1.86 -19.14
CA GLU A 199 12.99 1.27 -20.48
C GLU A 199 12.08 0.05 -20.65
N ILE A 200 12.06 -0.84 -19.66
CA ILE A 200 11.20 -2.04 -19.69
C ILE A 200 9.73 -1.66 -19.66
N ILE A 201 9.32 -0.69 -18.82
CA ILE A 201 7.94 -0.19 -18.80
C ILE A 201 7.56 0.40 -20.15
N SER A 202 8.44 1.16 -20.77
CA SER A 202 8.22 1.73 -22.11
C SER A 202 8.02 0.64 -23.17
N CYS A 203 8.77 -0.43 -23.10
CA CYS A 203 8.59 -1.59 -23.99
C CYS A 203 7.25 -2.32 -23.74
N ILE A 204 6.86 -2.47 -22.46
CA ILE A 204 5.57 -3.05 -22.08
C ILE A 204 4.42 -2.20 -22.64
N ALA A 205 4.51 -0.88 -22.52
CA ALA A 205 3.49 0.04 -23.01
C ALA A 205 3.33 0.01 -24.54
N ARG A 206 4.40 -0.31 -25.26
CA ARG A 206 4.38 -0.55 -26.72
C ARG A 206 3.83 -1.93 -27.11
N GLY A 207 3.39 -2.74 -26.14
CA GLY A 207 2.80 -4.06 -26.35
C GLY A 207 3.80 -5.18 -26.59
N MET A 208 5.09 -4.99 -26.27
CA MET A 208 6.14 -5.99 -26.49
C MET A 208 6.03 -7.16 -25.51
N ALA A 209 6.21 -8.38 -26.01
CA ALA A 209 6.32 -9.59 -25.20
C ALA A 209 7.70 -9.67 -24.52
N ASN A 210 7.83 -10.44 -23.43
CA ASN A 210 9.09 -10.55 -22.69
C ASN A 210 10.29 -10.95 -23.58
N LYS A 211 10.07 -11.76 -24.60
CA LYS A 211 11.11 -12.17 -25.55
C LYS A 211 11.56 -10.99 -26.41
N GLU A 212 10.62 -10.19 -26.92
CA GLU A 212 10.93 -9.01 -27.72
C GLU A 212 11.63 -7.93 -26.90
N ILE A 213 11.25 -7.76 -25.64
CA ILE A 213 11.93 -6.86 -24.68
C ILE A 213 13.37 -7.36 -24.44
N ALA A 214 13.55 -8.66 -24.23
CA ALA A 214 14.85 -9.26 -24.02
C ALA A 214 15.79 -9.02 -25.21
N ASP A 215 15.29 -9.23 -26.42
CA ASP A 215 16.04 -9.00 -27.67
C ASP A 215 16.37 -7.51 -27.86
N THR A 216 15.39 -6.61 -27.61
CA THR A 216 15.56 -5.16 -27.79
C THR A 216 16.54 -4.56 -26.79
N LEU A 217 16.52 -5.04 -25.55
CA LEU A 217 17.33 -4.49 -24.46
C LEU A 217 18.61 -5.30 -24.19
N CYS A 218 18.93 -6.29 -25.03
CA CYS A 218 20.08 -7.20 -24.87
C CYS A 218 20.10 -7.88 -23.48
N LEU A 219 18.96 -8.40 -23.03
CA LEU A 219 18.78 -9.10 -21.77
C LEU A 219 18.36 -10.56 -21.99
N SER A 220 18.42 -11.38 -20.93
CA SER A 220 17.75 -12.68 -20.95
C SER A 220 16.24 -12.49 -20.66
N VAL A 221 15.41 -13.40 -21.18
CA VAL A 221 13.96 -13.42 -20.89
C VAL A 221 13.71 -13.54 -19.37
N HIS A 222 14.58 -14.28 -18.67
CA HIS A 222 14.52 -14.42 -17.21
C HIS A 222 14.82 -13.09 -16.49
N THR A 223 15.81 -12.34 -16.98
CA THR A 223 16.14 -11.01 -16.44
C THR A 223 14.99 -10.05 -16.64
N VAL A 224 14.32 -10.05 -17.80
CA VAL A 224 13.13 -9.24 -18.06
C VAL A 224 11.99 -9.61 -17.10
N ALA A 225 11.75 -10.90 -16.88
CA ALA A 225 10.74 -11.37 -15.93
C ALA A 225 11.02 -10.92 -14.48
N THR A 226 12.32 -10.92 -14.10
CA THR A 226 12.75 -10.42 -12.78
C THR A 226 12.53 -8.91 -12.64
N HIS A 227 12.92 -8.12 -13.66
CA HIS A 227 12.64 -6.67 -13.66
C HIS A 227 11.14 -6.37 -13.59
N ARG A 228 10.30 -7.07 -14.37
CA ARG A 228 8.84 -6.89 -14.32
C ARG A 228 8.29 -7.13 -12.92
N ARG A 229 8.77 -8.17 -12.21
CA ARG A 229 8.38 -8.45 -10.83
C ARG A 229 8.82 -7.34 -9.89
N ASN A 230 10.05 -6.84 -10.03
CA ASN A 230 10.59 -5.74 -9.22
C ASN A 230 9.83 -4.43 -9.49
N ILE A 231 9.53 -4.12 -10.76
CA ILE A 231 8.70 -2.98 -11.15
C ILE A 231 7.32 -3.09 -10.51
N SER A 232 6.67 -4.25 -10.62
CA SER A 232 5.36 -4.49 -10.01
C SER A 232 5.40 -4.33 -8.49
N ALA A 233 6.45 -4.79 -7.83
CA ALA A 233 6.63 -4.64 -6.39
C ALA A 233 6.90 -3.18 -6.00
N LYS A 234 7.71 -2.44 -6.76
CA LYS A 234 8.01 -1.03 -6.49
C LYS A 234 6.82 -0.11 -6.72
N LEU A 235 6.03 -0.35 -7.77
CA LEU A 235 4.89 0.48 -8.15
C LEU A 235 3.57 0.03 -7.52
N GLY A 236 3.50 -1.20 -7.00
CA GLY A 236 2.24 -1.82 -6.57
C GLY A 236 1.28 -2.09 -7.73
N ILE A 237 1.77 -2.11 -8.96
CA ILE A 237 0.97 -2.30 -10.17
C ILE A 237 1.24 -3.69 -10.73
N HIS A 238 0.24 -4.58 -10.67
CA HIS A 238 0.39 -5.97 -11.10
C HIS A 238 -0.21 -6.26 -12.49
N SER A 239 -1.06 -5.35 -12.99
CA SER A 239 -1.64 -5.51 -14.33
C SER A 239 -0.82 -4.81 -15.41
N THR A 240 -0.76 -5.41 -16.59
CA THR A 240 -0.12 -4.79 -17.76
C THR A 240 -0.82 -3.46 -18.13
N ALA A 241 -2.15 -3.40 -18.02
CA ALA A 241 -2.92 -2.19 -18.27
C ALA A 241 -2.54 -1.06 -17.29
N GLY A 242 -2.37 -1.39 -16.00
CA GLY A 242 -1.92 -0.42 -15.00
C GLY A 242 -0.51 0.12 -15.30
N LEU A 243 0.42 -0.74 -15.74
CA LEU A 243 1.77 -0.31 -16.15
C LEU A 243 1.74 0.59 -17.38
N ILE A 244 0.82 0.34 -18.33
CA ILE A 244 0.62 1.20 -19.51
C ILE A 244 0.12 2.59 -19.08
N ILE A 245 -0.89 2.64 -18.21
CA ILE A 245 -1.43 3.91 -17.68
C ILE A 245 -0.34 4.67 -16.93
N PHE A 246 0.43 3.98 -16.09
CA PHE A 246 1.58 4.57 -15.39
C PHE A 246 2.58 5.19 -16.38
N ALA A 247 2.95 4.47 -17.44
CA ALA A 247 3.89 4.94 -18.45
C ALA A 247 3.40 6.22 -19.16
N ILE A 248 2.09 6.33 -19.41
CA ILE A 248 1.47 7.50 -20.03
C ILE A 248 1.48 8.71 -19.07
N ILE A 249 1.05 8.51 -17.82
CA ILE A 249 0.96 9.58 -16.81
C ILE A 249 2.35 10.15 -16.49
N HIS A 250 3.38 9.30 -16.43
CA HIS A 250 4.74 9.73 -16.15
C HIS A 250 5.58 10.04 -17.40
N HIS A 251 4.92 10.22 -18.55
CA HIS A 251 5.56 10.60 -19.82
C HIS A 251 6.69 9.66 -20.28
N LEU A 252 6.68 8.40 -19.86
CA LEU A 252 7.65 7.38 -20.29
C LEU A 252 7.38 6.90 -21.72
N VAL A 253 6.15 7.09 -22.21
CA VAL A 253 5.73 6.80 -23.59
C VAL A 253 4.74 7.84 -24.09
N ASP A 254 4.79 8.11 -25.40
CA ASP A 254 3.75 8.91 -26.06
C ASP A 254 2.47 8.06 -26.20
N PRO A 255 1.29 8.58 -25.79
CA PRO A 255 0.03 7.86 -25.92
C PRO A 255 -0.26 7.31 -27.32
N SER A 256 0.23 8.00 -28.36
CA SER A 256 0.07 7.58 -29.76
C SER A 256 0.85 6.31 -30.13
N THR A 257 1.84 5.93 -29.33
CA THR A 257 2.70 4.75 -29.56
C THR A 257 2.20 3.50 -28.80
N VAL A 258 1.20 3.64 -27.95
CA VAL A 258 0.61 2.55 -27.18
C VAL A 258 -0.25 1.66 -28.07
N LYS A 259 0.08 0.36 -28.13
CA LYS A 259 -0.75 -0.62 -28.84
C LYS A 259 -1.61 -1.38 -27.81
N PRO A 260 -2.93 -1.19 -27.80
CA PRO A 260 -3.80 -2.06 -27.03
C PRO A 260 -3.73 -3.48 -27.60
N ARG A 261 -3.52 -4.46 -26.72
CA ARG A 261 -3.62 -5.90 -27.04
C ARG A 261 -4.99 -6.40 -26.71
#